data_7b981be3260e109da0a2a6879509eb3f
#
_entry.id   7b981be3260e109da0a2a6879509eb3f
#
_cell.length_a   1.000
_cell.length_b   1.000
_cell.length_c   1.000
_cell.angle_alpha   90.00
_cell.angle_beta   90.00
_cell.angle_gamma   90.00
#
_symmetry.space_group_name_H-M   'P 1'
#
loop_
_entity.id
_entity.type
_entity.pdbx_description
1 polymer ?
#
loop_
_entity_poly.entity_id
_entity_poly.type
_entity_poly.pdbx_seq_one_letter_code
_entity_poly.pdbx_strand_id
1 'polypeptide(L)'
;MTGEKGGSYRELFAASGAAAFCLAGFVARLPIAMVGIGIVTMFSQLEGNYAVGGALSAVFALSYAVLTPLVSRAVDRYGQRRVLPTAAAVSAVATLAMLAGVRFEVPTVWLFVCGIPAGLMPTIGAMVRARWTQLYGGTPRLRTAFALEAVVDEVCFIVGPVLSVGLSVAVFPEAGPLLGAVLLLVGTLALAALRSTEPPVQPHTDDRARTNILRMPVLLSIVVVMVAMGVVFGVIDVAAVAFTAEQNSPGSATFALALFATGSATSGLIFGSRVGSSAPTRQLFAATGTLAVLLCPLLLAGSVPMLTVLYFVAGCAISPIMIVATSLTQQIVPPDRLTESITWTVAGVGVGVAAGSALVGQVIDRTDAGTGYLVAVASGILAVTCAGGIHVRARLE
;
A
#
# COMPACT_ATOMS: atom_id res chain seq x y z
N MET A 1 36.15 18.75 -6.91
CA MET A 1 34.84 18.10 -6.70
C MET A 1 35.14 16.67 -6.27
N THR A 2 35.31 16.46 -4.97
CA THR A 2 35.54 15.15 -4.36
C THR A 2 34.19 14.43 -4.36
N GLY A 3 34.09 13.31 -5.13
CA GLY A 3 32.92 12.46 -5.15
C GLY A 3 32.66 11.90 -3.75
N GLU A 4 31.66 12.43 -3.05
CA GLU A 4 31.13 11.86 -1.82
C GLU A 4 30.61 10.45 -2.16
N LYS A 5 31.37 9.45 -1.76
CA LYS A 5 30.92 8.04 -1.79
C LYS A 5 29.68 7.95 -0.91
N GLY A 6 28.53 7.62 -1.49
CA GLY A 6 27.33 7.33 -0.76
C GLY A 6 27.65 6.33 0.36
N GLY A 7 27.17 6.62 1.59
CA GLY A 7 27.44 5.80 2.77
C GLY A 7 27.05 4.35 2.53
N SER A 8 27.89 3.41 2.95
CA SER A 8 27.57 1.97 2.90
C SER A 8 26.33 1.69 3.78
N TYR A 9 25.45 0.80 3.35
CA TYR A 9 24.31 0.33 4.17
C TYR A 9 24.75 -0.13 5.57
N ARG A 10 25.95 -0.71 5.68
CA ARG A 10 26.55 -1.12 6.97
C ARG A 10 26.78 0.06 7.91
N GLU A 11 27.11 1.23 7.39
CA GLU A 11 27.32 2.45 8.20
C GLU A 11 26.04 3.01 8.79
N LEU A 12 24.86 2.72 8.21
CA LEU A 12 23.57 3.10 8.77
C LEU A 12 23.32 2.42 10.12
N PHE A 13 23.74 1.15 10.23
CA PHE A 13 23.54 0.34 11.43
C PHE A 13 24.64 0.54 12.49
N ALA A 14 25.62 1.42 12.25
CA ALA A 14 26.60 1.81 13.26
C ALA A 14 25.99 2.68 14.37
N ALA A 15 24.89 3.38 14.10
CA ALA A 15 24.19 4.15 15.12
C ALA A 15 23.45 3.22 16.11
N SER A 16 23.60 3.51 17.40
CA SER A 16 22.93 2.74 18.46
C SER A 16 21.40 2.75 18.26
N GLY A 17 20.78 1.56 18.27
CA GLY A 17 19.36 1.39 18.10
C GLY A 17 18.85 1.36 16.65
N ALA A 18 19.70 1.66 15.65
CA ALA A 18 19.30 1.69 14.24
C ALA A 18 18.75 0.34 13.74
N ALA A 19 19.48 -0.75 13.98
CA ALA A 19 19.05 -2.08 13.62
C ALA A 19 17.74 -2.49 14.34
N ALA A 20 17.62 -2.13 15.62
CA ALA A 20 16.46 -2.47 16.42
C ALA A 20 15.18 -1.78 15.92
N PHE A 21 15.22 -0.46 15.66
CA PHE A 21 14.01 0.19 15.15
C PHE A 21 13.69 -0.18 13.69
N CYS A 22 14.69 -0.50 12.87
CA CYS A 22 14.49 -0.97 11.52
C CYS A 22 13.78 -2.34 11.52
N LEU A 23 14.24 -3.28 12.36
CA LEU A 23 13.62 -4.60 12.52
C LEU A 23 12.21 -4.49 13.12
N ALA A 24 12.02 -3.73 14.18
CA ALA A 24 10.71 -3.48 14.77
C ALA A 24 9.75 -2.83 13.77
N GLY A 25 10.26 -1.88 12.99
CA GLY A 25 9.52 -1.23 11.91
C GLY A 25 9.15 -2.18 10.77
N PHE A 26 10.03 -3.10 10.38
CA PHE A 26 9.73 -4.14 9.40
C PHE A 26 8.59 -5.03 9.88
N VAL A 27 8.69 -5.56 11.10
CA VAL A 27 7.64 -6.43 11.69
C VAL A 27 6.30 -5.70 11.77
N ALA A 28 6.30 -4.43 12.22
CA ALA A 28 5.09 -3.64 12.37
C ALA A 28 4.45 -3.20 11.03
N ARG A 29 5.18 -3.25 9.90
CA ARG A 29 4.68 -2.92 8.56
C ARG A 29 3.99 -4.06 7.85
N LEU A 30 4.44 -5.30 8.07
CA LEU A 30 3.88 -6.48 7.40
C LEU A 30 2.35 -6.52 7.43
N PRO A 31 1.67 -6.18 8.54
CA PRO A 31 0.21 -6.25 8.64
C PRO A 31 -0.55 -5.46 7.58
N ILE A 32 -0.01 -4.34 7.09
CA ILE A 32 -0.68 -3.53 6.06
C ILE A 32 -0.88 -4.31 4.76
N ALA A 33 0.07 -5.18 4.43
CA ALA A 33 0.02 -6.05 3.26
C ALA A 33 -0.64 -7.41 3.54
N MET A 34 -0.99 -7.71 4.80
CA MET A 34 -1.53 -9.01 5.23
C MET A 34 -3.03 -8.98 5.48
N VAL A 35 -3.53 -7.95 6.18
CA VAL A 35 -4.91 -7.98 6.73
C VAL A 35 -5.95 -7.96 5.62
N GLY A 36 -5.83 -7.06 4.64
CA GLY A 36 -6.80 -6.95 3.55
C GLY A 36 -6.95 -8.24 2.73
N ILE A 37 -5.84 -8.76 2.22
CA ILE A 37 -5.84 -10.01 1.44
C ILE A 37 -6.21 -11.22 2.30
N GLY A 38 -5.82 -11.22 3.58
CA GLY A 38 -6.17 -12.27 4.51
C GLY A 38 -7.68 -12.34 4.78
N ILE A 39 -8.37 -11.20 4.88
CA ILE A 39 -9.83 -11.13 4.98
C ILE A 39 -10.48 -11.76 3.74
N VAL A 40 -10.02 -11.40 2.53
CA VAL A 40 -10.55 -11.97 1.28
C VAL A 40 -10.34 -13.47 1.24
N THR A 41 -9.12 -13.95 1.56
CA THR A 41 -8.79 -15.38 1.57
C THR A 41 -9.62 -16.15 2.58
N MET A 42 -9.83 -15.60 3.78
CA MET A 42 -10.64 -16.19 4.84
C MET A 42 -12.09 -16.42 4.36
N PHE A 43 -12.75 -15.39 3.82
CA PHE A 43 -14.14 -15.53 3.32
C PHE A 43 -14.25 -16.42 2.09
N SER A 44 -13.25 -16.41 1.20
CA SER A 44 -13.17 -17.33 0.07
C SER A 44 -13.19 -18.80 0.53
N GLN A 45 -12.49 -19.13 1.62
CA GLN A 45 -12.41 -20.49 2.13
C GLN A 45 -13.61 -20.93 2.97
N LEU A 46 -14.21 -20.01 3.74
CA LEU A 46 -15.32 -20.34 4.64
C LEU A 46 -16.66 -20.41 3.88
N GLU A 47 -16.91 -19.45 3.00
CA GLU A 47 -18.24 -19.25 2.41
C GLU A 47 -18.21 -19.25 0.87
N GLY A 48 -17.02 -19.24 0.24
CA GLY A 48 -16.89 -19.02 -1.20
C GLY A 48 -17.39 -17.64 -1.64
N ASN A 49 -17.47 -16.67 -0.71
CA ASN A 49 -18.11 -15.38 -0.90
C ASN A 49 -17.07 -14.26 -1.02
N TYR A 50 -16.72 -13.93 -2.24
CA TYR A 50 -15.74 -12.85 -2.53
C TYR A 50 -16.33 -11.45 -2.36
N ALA A 51 -17.65 -11.28 -2.51
CA ALA A 51 -18.28 -9.97 -2.33
C ALA A 51 -18.19 -9.51 -0.88
N VAL A 52 -18.47 -10.39 0.10
CA VAL A 52 -18.35 -10.06 1.53
C VAL A 52 -16.88 -9.84 1.91
N GLY A 53 -15.98 -10.73 1.49
CA GLY A 53 -14.55 -10.60 1.73
C GLY A 53 -13.96 -9.31 1.13
N GLY A 54 -14.30 -9.02 -0.13
CA GLY A 54 -13.89 -7.80 -0.83
C GLY A 54 -14.47 -6.54 -0.19
N ALA A 55 -15.75 -6.54 0.18
CA ALA A 55 -16.40 -5.41 0.85
C ALA A 55 -15.79 -5.12 2.23
N LEU A 56 -15.50 -6.17 3.02
CA LEU A 56 -14.88 -6.01 4.33
C LEU A 56 -13.42 -5.53 4.22
N SER A 57 -12.65 -6.08 3.27
CA SER A 57 -11.33 -5.57 2.92
C SER A 57 -11.38 -4.11 2.46
N ALA A 58 -12.43 -3.72 1.71
CA ALA A 58 -12.66 -2.34 1.30
C ALA A 58 -12.90 -1.41 2.49
N VAL A 59 -13.72 -1.83 3.47
CA VAL A 59 -13.95 -1.05 4.70
C VAL A 59 -12.65 -0.87 5.48
N PHE A 60 -11.85 -1.93 5.61
CA PHE A 60 -10.53 -1.86 6.23
C PHE A 60 -9.62 -0.86 5.50
N ALA A 61 -9.48 -0.96 4.17
CA ALA A 61 -8.61 -0.11 3.36
C ALA A 61 -9.06 1.36 3.40
N LEU A 62 -10.36 1.63 3.30
CA LEU A 62 -10.92 2.97 3.39
C LEU A 62 -10.72 3.57 4.78
N SER A 63 -10.95 2.78 5.83
CA SER A 63 -10.73 3.20 7.21
C SER A 63 -9.25 3.52 7.45
N TYR A 64 -8.34 2.69 6.95
CA TYR A 64 -6.91 2.97 6.99
C TYR A 64 -6.58 4.30 6.30
N ALA A 65 -7.06 4.52 5.07
CA ALA A 65 -6.80 5.75 4.32
C ALA A 65 -7.31 7.01 5.05
N VAL A 66 -8.48 6.95 5.69
CA VAL A 66 -9.11 8.08 6.39
C VAL A 66 -8.51 8.31 7.78
N LEU A 67 -8.24 7.23 8.53
CA LEU A 67 -7.80 7.32 9.94
C LEU A 67 -6.29 7.54 10.07
N THR A 68 -5.47 7.10 9.12
CA THR A 68 -4.01 7.26 9.13
C THR A 68 -3.55 8.71 9.33
N PRO A 69 -4.10 9.73 8.64
CA PRO A 69 -3.70 11.12 8.88
C PRO A 69 -4.01 11.60 10.30
N LEU A 70 -5.06 11.08 10.93
CA LEU A 70 -5.42 11.41 12.32
C LEU A 70 -4.40 10.82 13.30
N VAL A 71 -3.99 9.57 13.07
CA VAL A 71 -2.94 8.91 13.87
C VAL A 71 -1.62 9.66 13.72
N SER A 72 -1.23 10.04 12.49
CA SER A 72 0.01 10.78 12.23
C SER A 72 0.02 12.14 12.95
N ARG A 73 -1.08 12.91 12.89
CA ARG A 73 -1.21 14.16 13.65
C ARG A 73 -1.13 13.96 15.17
N ALA A 74 -1.74 12.88 15.67
CA ALA A 74 -1.63 12.54 17.09
C ALA A 74 -0.18 12.20 17.48
N VAL A 75 0.55 11.49 16.61
CA VAL A 75 1.97 11.19 16.80
C VAL A 75 2.81 12.46 16.85
N ASP A 76 2.60 13.39 15.92
CA ASP A 76 3.32 14.66 15.89
C ASP A 76 3.08 15.48 17.18
N ARG A 77 1.86 15.41 17.72
CA ARG A 77 1.46 16.16 18.93
C ARG A 77 1.87 15.49 20.26
N TYR A 78 1.80 14.16 20.32
CA TYR A 78 1.95 13.43 21.59
C TYR A 78 3.15 12.47 21.62
N GLY A 79 3.86 12.31 20.51
CA GLY A 79 5.00 11.41 20.32
C GLY A 79 4.62 9.99 19.95
N GLN A 80 5.57 9.30 19.30
CA GLN A 80 5.40 7.91 18.82
C GLN A 80 5.06 6.96 19.97
N ARG A 81 5.78 7.07 21.08
CA ARG A 81 5.67 6.18 22.24
C ARG A 81 4.26 6.14 22.83
N ARG A 82 3.52 7.24 22.84
CA ARG A 82 2.18 7.31 23.43
C ARG A 82 1.11 6.87 22.46
N VAL A 83 1.22 7.26 21.21
CA VAL A 83 0.16 7.08 20.21
C VAL A 83 0.23 5.71 19.55
N LEU A 84 1.44 5.24 19.16
CA LEU A 84 1.56 3.99 18.39
C LEU A 84 0.99 2.78 19.14
N PRO A 85 1.28 2.54 20.43
CA PRO A 85 0.72 1.39 21.15
C PRO A 85 -0.81 1.42 21.20
N THR A 86 -1.41 2.59 21.43
CA THR A 86 -2.86 2.75 21.53
C THR A 86 -3.52 2.48 20.18
N ALA A 87 -3.02 3.07 19.10
CA ALA A 87 -3.55 2.87 17.76
C ALA A 87 -3.43 1.40 17.32
N ALA A 88 -2.26 0.79 17.53
CA ALA A 88 -2.03 -0.63 17.22
C ALA A 88 -2.91 -1.56 18.07
N ALA A 89 -3.11 -1.25 19.36
CA ALA A 89 -3.98 -2.05 20.23
C ALA A 89 -5.44 -1.99 19.77
N VAL A 90 -5.95 -0.80 19.44
CA VAL A 90 -7.32 -0.64 18.92
C VAL A 90 -7.49 -1.41 17.62
N SER A 91 -6.57 -1.27 16.66
CA SER A 91 -6.61 -1.98 15.39
C SER A 91 -6.54 -3.50 15.58
N ALA A 92 -5.61 -3.98 16.39
CA ALA A 92 -5.44 -5.42 16.64
C ALA A 92 -6.65 -6.03 17.38
N VAL A 93 -7.17 -5.36 18.42
CA VAL A 93 -8.37 -5.82 19.14
C VAL A 93 -9.58 -5.86 18.20
N ALA A 94 -9.75 -4.86 17.36
CA ALA A 94 -10.83 -4.83 16.37
C ALA A 94 -10.68 -5.96 15.34
N THR A 95 -9.47 -6.22 14.86
CA THR A 95 -9.19 -7.35 13.97
C THR A 95 -9.51 -8.67 14.68
N LEU A 96 -9.06 -8.87 15.91
CA LEU A 96 -9.35 -10.08 16.70
C LEU A 96 -10.86 -10.24 16.97
N ALA A 97 -11.57 -9.14 17.27
CA ALA A 97 -13.02 -9.15 17.44
C ALA A 97 -13.75 -9.54 16.14
N MET A 98 -13.26 -9.06 14.99
CA MET A 98 -13.77 -9.45 13.68
C MET A 98 -13.55 -10.95 13.43
N LEU A 99 -12.36 -11.50 13.69
CA LEU A 99 -12.06 -12.93 13.54
C LEU A 99 -12.89 -13.78 14.48
N ALA A 100 -13.05 -13.36 15.74
CA ALA A 100 -13.94 -14.02 16.69
C ALA A 100 -15.40 -13.98 16.20
N GLY A 101 -15.83 -12.84 15.65
CA GLY A 101 -17.16 -12.70 15.06
C GLY A 101 -17.42 -13.68 13.92
N VAL A 102 -16.44 -13.91 13.05
CA VAL A 102 -16.51 -14.95 12.00
C VAL A 102 -16.62 -16.34 12.63
N ARG A 103 -15.81 -16.64 13.63
CA ARG A 103 -15.77 -17.95 14.30
C ARG A 103 -17.07 -18.28 15.04
N PHE A 104 -17.73 -17.26 15.62
CA PHE A 104 -19.01 -17.40 16.35
C PHE A 104 -20.23 -17.08 15.49
N GLU A 105 -20.07 -16.98 14.17
CA GLU A 105 -21.15 -16.76 13.20
C GLU A 105 -22.06 -15.56 13.54
N VAL A 106 -21.45 -14.45 14.03
CA VAL A 106 -22.23 -13.26 14.32
C VAL A 106 -22.74 -12.60 13.03
N PRO A 107 -23.83 -11.83 13.07
CA PRO A 107 -24.33 -11.15 11.88
C PRO A 107 -23.24 -10.32 11.19
N THR A 108 -23.15 -10.42 9.88
CA THR A 108 -22.08 -9.79 9.05
C THR A 108 -21.91 -8.29 9.28
N VAL A 109 -22.99 -7.59 9.67
CA VAL A 109 -22.94 -6.14 9.99
C VAL A 109 -21.92 -5.85 11.10
N TRP A 110 -21.77 -6.72 12.10
CA TRP A 110 -20.79 -6.55 13.18
C TRP A 110 -19.36 -6.68 12.70
N LEU A 111 -19.10 -7.50 11.67
CA LEU A 111 -17.79 -7.64 11.06
C LEU A 111 -17.38 -6.30 10.40
N PHE A 112 -18.32 -5.64 9.71
CA PHE A 112 -18.11 -4.31 9.14
C PHE A 112 -17.84 -3.24 10.21
N VAL A 113 -18.59 -3.28 11.32
CA VAL A 113 -18.35 -2.38 12.46
C VAL A 113 -16.94 -2.57 13.04
N CYS A 114 -16.45 -3.81 13.16
CA CYS A 114 -15.10 -4.12 13.60
C CYS A 114 -14.05 -3.73 12.54
N GLY A 115 -14.37 -3.82 11.25
CA GLY A 115 -13.49 -3.44 10.14
C GLY A 115 -13.06 -1.97 10.18
N ILE A 116 -13.90 -1.07 10.69
CA ILE A 116 -13.59 0.36 10.79
C ILE A 116 -12.40 0.61 11.75
N PRO A 117 -12.46 0.26 13.05
CA PRO A 117 -11.33 0.46 13.94
C PRO A 117 -10.13 -0.46 13.62
N ALA A 118 -10.33 -1.57 12.92
CA ALA A 118 -9.22 -2.38 12.41
C ALA A 118 -8.31 -1.59 11.45
N GLY A 119 -8.85 -0.64 10.69
CA GLY A 119 -8.09 0.27 9.83
C GLY A 119 -7.29 1.35 10.60
N LEU A 120 -7.40 1.48 11.92
CA LEU A 120 -6.64 2.46 12.73
C LEU A 120 -5.16 2.03 12.89
N MET A 121 -4.51 1.64 11.80
CA MET A 121 -3.11 1.27 11.81
C MET A 121 -2.20 2.49 11.68
N PRO A 122 -1.12 2.58 12.48
CA PRO A 122 -0.14 3.65 12.30
C PRO A 122 0.67 3.49 11.01
N THR A 123 1.06 4.60 10.39
CA THR A 123 1.96 4.62 9.22
C THR A 123 3.39 4.35 9.65
N ILE A 124 3.72 3.11 9.94
CA ILE A 124 5.04 2.71 10.50
C ILE A 124 6.19 3.17 9.59
N GLY A 125 6.04 3.11 8.27
CA GLY A 125 7.06 3.59 7.34
C GLY A 125 7.43 5.05 7.54
N ALA A 126 6.45 5.92 7.79
CA ALA A 126 6.69 7.33 8.09
C ALA A 126 7.38 7.50 9.46
N MET A 127 6.98 6.71 10.47
CA MET A 127 7.57 6.76 11.80
C MET A 127 9.04 6.36 11.81
N VAL A 128 9.41 5.33 11.05
CA VAL A 128 10.80 4.87 10.91
C VAL A 128 11.62 5.90 10.11
N ARG A 129 11.07 6.48 9.02
CA ARG A 129 11.75 7.55 8.27
C ARG A 129 11.99 8.78 9.14
N ALA A 130 11.07 9.13 10.04
CA ALA A 130 11.28 10.21 11.02
C ALA A 130 12.46 9.91 11.96
N ARG A 131 12.65 8.65 12.41
CA ARG A 131 13.81 8.23 13.22
C ARG A 131 15.12 8.32 12.43
N TRP A 132 15.12 7.92 11.17
CA TRP A 132 16.28 8.10 10.29
C TRP A 132 16.63 9.58 10.10
N THR A 133 15.62 10.44 9.96
CA THR A 133 15.81 11.89 9.86
C THR A 133 16.41 12.45 11.13
N GLN A 134 15.99 11.97 12.30
CA GLN A 134 16.56 12.36 13.60
C GLN A 134 18.05 11.96 13.71
N LEU A 135 18.42 10.77 13.21
CA LEU A 135 19.80 10.28 13.30
C LEU A 135 20.73 10.89 12.24
N TYR A 136 20.25 11.08 11.02
CA TYR A 136 21.08 11.41 9.84
C TYR A 136 20.64 12.65 9.09
N GLY A 137 19.75 13.48 9.67
CA GLY A 137 19.31 14.74 9.08
C GLY A 137 20.51 15.62 8.70
N GLY A 138 20.48 16.18 7.48
CA GLY A 138 21.57 17.01 6.96
C GLY A 138 22.81 16.24 6.48
N THR A 139 22.81 14.90 6.53
CA THR A 139 23.94 14.10 6.03
C THR A 139 23.56 13.28 4.78
N PRO A 140 24.52 12.92 3.91
CA PRO A 140 24.27 12.06 2.75
C PRO A 140 23.69 10.66 3.12
N ARG A 141 23.94 10.20 4.36
CA ARG A 141 23.43 8.92 4.88
C ARG A 141 21.91 8.86 4.93
N LEU A 142 21.20 9.99 5.09
CA LEU A 142 19.76 10.03 5.10
C LEU A 142 19.16 9.51 3.78
N ARG A 143 19.78 9.85 2.64
CA ARG A 143 19.35 9.34 1.33
C ARG A 143 19.47 7.83 1.25
N THR A 144 20.59 7.26 1.75
CA THR A 144 20.80 5.82 1.81
C THR A 144 19.79 5.13 2.73
N ALA A 145 19.47 5.76 3.87
CA ALA A 145 18.45 5.26 4.80
C ALA A 145 17.06 5.22 4.15
N PHE A 146 16.67 6.26 3.41
CA PHE A 146 15.38 6.28 2.71
C PHE A 146 15.32 5.28 1.55
N ALA A 147 16.45 5.03 0.87
CA ALA A 147 16.53 3.96 -0.13
C ALA A 147 16.35 2.58 0.52
N LEU A 148 16.96 2.33 1.69
CA LEU A 148 16.72 1.11 2.48
C LEU A 148 15.24 0.95 2.83
N GLU A 149 14.60 2.03 3.31
CA GLU A 149 13.17 2.00 3.68
C GLU A 149 12.26 1.68 2.49
N ALA A 150 12.59 2.16 1.30
CA ALA A 150 11.85 1.81 0.08
C ALA A 150 11.97 0.31 -0.24
N VAL A 151 13.17 -0.27 -0.09
CA VAL A 151 13.37 -1.73 -0.26
C VAL A 151 12.59 -2.51 0.81
N VAL A 152 12.60 -2.04 2.06
CA VAL A 152 11.85 -2.67 3.16
C VAL A 152 10.34 -2.64 2.88
N ASP A 153 9.80 -1.54 2.36
CA ASP A 153 8.39 -1.46 1.96
C ASP A 153 8.06 -2.49 0.88
N GLU A 154 8.88 -2.61 -0.18
CA GLU A 154 8.69 -3.63 -1.23
C GLU A 154 8.76 -5.06 -0.70
N VAL A 155 9.72 -5.35 0.19
CA VAL A 155 9.81 -6.67 0.85
C VAL A 155 8.55 -6.98 1.66
N CYS A 156 7.96 -5.98 2.35
CA CYS A 156 6.70 -6.18 3.06
C CYS A 156 5.55 -6.54 2.12
N PHE A 157 5.46 -5.90 0.95
CA PHE A 157 4.43 -6.21 -0.05
C PHE A 157 4.66 -7.55 -0.78
N ILE A 158 5.89 -8.07 -0.79
CA ILE A 158 6.17 -9.44 -1.27
C ILE A 158 5.84 -10.47 -0.19
N VAL A 159 6.37 -10.28 1.02
CA VAL A 159 6.30 -11.26 2.11
C VAL A 159 4.92 -11.29 2.78
N GLY A 160 4.26 -10.13 2.91
CA GLY A 160 2.97 -10.02 3.59
C GLY A 160 1.87 -10.91 3.00
N PRO A 161 1.55 -10.80 1.71
CA PRO A 161 0.57 -11.68 1.06
C PRO A 161 0.97 -13.16 1.11
N VAL A 162 2.26 -13.47 0.93
CA VAL A 162 2.79 -14.84 1.04
C VAL A 162 2.48 -15.45 2.41
N LEU A 163 2.76 -14.73 3.48
CA LEU A 163 2.47 -15.18 4.83
C LEU A 163 0.96 -15.26 5.09
N SER A 164 0.20 -14.24 4.67
CA SER A 164 -1.22 -14.16 4.96
C SER A 164 -2.01 -15.25 4.25
N VAL A 165 -1.91 -15.33 2.92
CA VAL A 165 -2.61 -16.34 2.11
C VAL A 165 -2.08 -17.73 2.44
N GLY A 166 -0.75 -17.89 2.51
CA GLY A 166 -0.12 -19.19 2.80
C GLY A 166 -0.59 -19.78 4.13
N LEU A 167 -0.62 -18.99 5.21
CA LEU A 167 -1.11 -19.45 6.51
C LEU A 167 -2.62 -19.71 6.52
N SER A 168 -3.41 -18.83 5.89
CA SER A 168 -4.86 -19.03 5.81
C SER A 168 -5.22 -20.31 5.07
N VAL A 169 -4.46 -20.66 4.02
CA VAL A 169 -4.71 -21.90 3.25
C VAL A 169 -4.15 -23.15 3.95
N ALA A 170 -2.95 -23.02 4.58
CA ALA A 170 -2.25 -24.20 5.10
C ALA A 170 -2.65 -24.60 6.53
N VAL A 171 -3.17 -23.65 7.34
CA VAL A 171 -3.40 -23.88 8.78
C VAL A 171 -4.89 -23.76 9.13
N PHE A 172 -5.46 -22.57 9.05
CA PHE A 172 -6.90 -22.30 9.20
C PHE A 172 -7.22 -20.93 8.59
N PRO A 173 -8.47 -20.67 8.16
CA PRO A 173 -8.84 -19.50 7.35
C PRO A 173 -8.47 -18.16 7.98
N GLU A 174 -8.57 -18.00 9.28
CA GLU A 174 -8.29 -16.77 10.02
C GLU A 174 -6.80 -16.54 10.32
N ALA A 175 -5.91 -17.52 10.02
CA ALA A 175 -4.50 -17.52 10.45
C ALA A 175 -3.70 -16.32 9.88
N GLY A 176 -3.96 -15.91 8.65
CA GLY A 176 -3.29 -14.78 8.03
C GLY A 176 -3.57 -13.44 8.74
N PRO A 177 -4.84 -13.01 8.84
CA PRO A 177 -5.20 -11.80 9.58
C PRO A 177 -4.82 -11.85 11.07
N LEU A 178 -4.90 -13.04 11.70
CA LEU A 178 -4.48 -13.24 13.09
C LEU A 178 -2.98 -12.93 13.26
N LEU A 179 -2.13 -13.51 12.41
CA LEU A 179 -0.70 -13.19 12.43
C LEU A 179 -0.47 -11.69 12.18
N GLY A 180 -1.22 -11.08 11.26
CA GLY A 180 -1.17 -9.64 11.02
C GLY A 180 -1.43 -8.83 12.30
N ALA A 181 -2.49 -9.15 13.06
CA ALA A 181 -2.79 -8.47 14.32
C ALA A 181 -1.67 -8.64 15.36
N VAL A 182 -1.09 -9.85 15.46
CA VAL A 182 0.02 -10.13 16.38
C VAL A 182 1.28 -9.34 15.98
N LEU A 183 1.66 -9.35 14.70
CA LEU A 183 2.84 -8.63 14.21
C LEU A 183 2.68 -7.12 14.38
N LEU A 184 1.46 -6.57 14.19
CA LEU A 184 1.15 -5.17 14.44
C LEU A 184 1.46 -4.80 15.90
N LEU A 185 0.92 -5.57 16.84
CA LEU A 185 1.14 -5.32 18.27
C LEU A 185 2.62 -5.46 18.65
N VAL A 186 3.23 -6.61 18.35
CA VAL A 186 4.61 -6.90 18.74
C VAL A 186 5.58 -5.89 18.13
N GLY A 187 5.50 -5.67 16.82
CA GLY A 187 6.38 -4.73 16.12
C GLY A 187 6.20 -3.29 16.58
N THR A 188 4.95 -2.85 16.77
CA THR A 188 4.65 -1.49 17.22
C THR A 188 5.08 -1.25 18.67
N LEU A 189 4.83 -2.21 19.56
CA LEU A 189 5.29 -2.13 20.96
C LEU A 189 6.81 -2.13 21.04
N ALA A 190 7.48 -2.98 20.26
CA ALA A 190 8.94 -2.99 20.18
C ALA A 190 9.47 -1.64 19.68
N LEU A 191 8.88 -1.07 18.62
CA LEU A 191 9.25 0.24 18.10
C LEU A 191 9.04 1.34 19.15
N ALA A 192 7.90 1.36 19.84
CA ALA A 192 7.58 2.35 20.89
C ALA A 192 8.49 2.24 22.12
N ALA A 193 9.03 1.05 22.42
CA ALA A 193 9.97 0.83 23.52
C ALA A 193 11.36 1.46 23.26
N LEU A 194 11.73 1.68 21.99
CA LEU A 194 13.03 2.26 21.59
C LEU A 194 13.01 3.79 21.71
N ARG A 195 13.19 4.27 22.94
CA ARG A 195 13.10 5.70 23.29
C ARG A 195 14.26 6.54 22.78
N SER A 196 15.45 5.97 22.72
CA SER A 196 16.69 6.70 22.36
C SER A 196 16.69 7.24 20.93
N THR A 197 15.87 6.67 20.05
CA THR A 197 15.77 7.04 18.64
C THR A 197 14.45 7.75 18.31
N GLU A 198 13.58 7.98 19.30
CA GLU A 198 12.30 8.66 19.09
C GLU A 198 12.54 10.13 18.73
N PRO A 199 11.94 10.64 17.64
CA PRO A 199 12.01 12.06 17.30
C PRO A 199 11.32 12.91 18.38
N PRO A 200 11.85 14.12 18.68
CA PRO A 200 11.20 15.04 19.59
C PRO A 200 9.83 15.47 19.08
N VAL A 201 8.89 15.68 19.99
CA VAL A 201 7.57 16.23 19.68
C VAL A 201 7.74 17.65 19.14
N GLN A 202 7.21 17.91 17.94
CA GLN A 202 7.29 19.25 17.36
C GLN A 202 6.20 20.17 17.92
N PRO A 203 6.53 21.45 18.27
CA PRO A 203 5.51 22.42 18.64
C PRO A 203 4.56 22.65 17.45
N HIS A 204 3.26 22.64 17.73
CA HIS A 204 2.23 22.88 16.72
C HIS A 204 2.40 24.29 16.15
N THR A 205 2.75 24.41 14.89
CA THR A 205 2.52 25.65 14.13
C THR A 205 1.10 25.61 13.62
N ASP A 206 0.30 26.54 14.09
CA ASP A 206 -1.12 26.69 13.77
C ASP A 206 -1.43 26.56 12.28
N ASP A 207 -2.52 25.90 12.01
CA ASP A 207 -3.19 25.67 10.71
C ASP A 207 -3.36 27.02 9.94
N ARG A 208 -2.36 27.40 9.12
CA ARG A 208 -2.54 28.52 8.21
C ARG A 208 -3.44 28.11 7.06
N ALA A 209 -4.59 28.80 7.04
CA ALA A 209 -5.56 28.94 5.94
C ALA A 209 -5.66 27.76 4.96
N ARG A 210 -6.66 26.91 5.18
CA ARG A 210 -7.14 25.84 4.28
C ARG A 210 -7.68 26.41 2.97
N THR A 211 -6.84 26.78 2.04
CA THR A 211 -7.26 26.87 0.64
C THR A 211 -7.28 25.44 0.09
N ASN A 212 -8.42 25.04 -0.46
CA ASN A 212 -8.68 23.68 -0.89
C ASN A 212 -7.74 23.29 -2.06
N ILE A 213 -6.65 22.56 -1.77
CA ILE A 213 -5.60 22.22 -2.73
C ILE A 213 -6.11 21.34 -3.87
N LEU A 214 -7.21 20.62 -3.63
CA LEU A 214 -7.89 19.81 -4.66
C LEU A 214 -8.54 20.65 -5.77
N ARG A 215 -8.56 21.99 -5.64
CA ARG A 215 -8.98 22.86 -6.75
C ARG A 215 -7.92 22.99 -7.85
N MET A 216 -6.71 22.50 -7.63
CA MET A 216 -5.69 22.43 -8.69
C MET A 216 -6.02 21.26 -9.64
N PRO A 217 -6.40 21.54 -10.93
CA PRO A 217 -6.89 20.47 -11.82
C PRO A 217 -5.87 19.38 -12.08
N VAL A 218 -4.58 19.75 -12.15
CA VAL A 218 -3.48 18.79 -12.37
C VAL A 218 -3.31 17.88 -11.16
N LEU A 219 -3.35 18.41 -9.93
CA LEU A 219 -3.27 17.59 -8.72
C LEU A 219 -4.47 16.65 -8.62
N LEU A 220 -5.68 17.14 -8.89
CA LEU A 220 -6.88 16.31 -8.90
C LEU A 220 -6.75 15.15 -9.91
N SER A 221 -6.22 15.43 -11.11
CA SER A 221 -5.98 14.38 -12.10
C SER A 221 -4.94 13.35 -11.65
N ILE A 222 -3.88 13.78 -10.92
CA ILE A 222 -2.92 12.85 -10.32
C ILE A 222 -3.60 12.00 -9.24
N VAL A 223 -4.43 12.59 -8.38
CA VAL A 223 -5.19 11.84 -7.36
C VAL A 223 -6.10 10.81 -8.03
N VAL A 224 -6.78 11.13 -9.13
CA VAL A 224 -7.61 10.18 -9.88
C VAL A 224 -6.75 9.05 -10.47
N VAL A 225 -5.55 9.35 -11.01
CA VAL A 225 -4.60 8.30 -11.44
C VAL A 225 -4.23 7.39 -10.26
N MET A 226 -4.00 7.94 -9.05
CA MET A 226 -3.69 7.16 -7.86
C MET A 226 -4.89 6.32 -7.39
N VAL A 227 -6.10 6.84 -7.48
CA VAL A 227 -7.33 6.06 -7.23
C VAL A 227 -7.41 4.89 -8.23
N ALA A 228 -7.20 5.15 -9.52
CA ALA A 228 -7.21 4.10 -10.54
C ALA A 228 -6.14 3.02 -10.28
N MET A 229 -4.95 3.41 -9.85
CA MET A 229 -3.89 2.49 -9.41
C MET A 229 -4.34 1.65 -8.22
N GLY A 230 -4.97 2.27 -7.23
CA GLY A 230 -5.53 1.56 -6.08
C GLY A 230 -6.58 0.53 -6.50
N VAL A 231 -7.47 0.87 -7.44
CA VAL A 231 -8.45 -0.09 -7.99
C VAL A 231 -7.72 -1.32 -8.58
N VAL A 232 -6.66 -1.10 -9.36
CA VAL A 232 -5.86 -2.22 -9.91
C VAL A 232 -5.31 -3.09 -8.78
N PHE A 233 -4.75 -2.52 -7.71
CA PHE A 233 -4.28 -3.29 -6.56
C PHE A 233 -5.41 -4.14 -5.93
N GLY A 234 -6.56 -3.52 -5.64
CA GLY A 234 -7.69 -4.23 -5.04
C GLY A 234 -8.21 -5.37 -5.92
N VAL A 235 -8.22 -5.18 -7.26
CA VAL A 235 -8.61 -6.23 -8.20
C VAL A 235 -7.58 -7.36 -8.22
N ILE A 236 -6.28 -7.04 -8.31
CA ILE A 236 -5.19 -8.02 -8.33
C ILE A 236 -5.24 -8.91 -7.09
N ASP A 237 -5.45 -8.33 -5.91
CA ASP A 237 -5.52 -9.08 -4.66
C ASP A 237 -6.70 -10.08 -4.63
N VAL A 238 -7.90 -9.60 -4.91
CA VAL A 238 -9.12 -10.43 -4.83
C VAL A 238 -9.16 -11.46 -5.96
N ALA A 239 -8.86 -11.03 -7.21
CA ALA A 239 -8.90 -11.92 -8.37
C ALA A 239 -7.80 -13.00 -8.33
N ALA A 240 -6.63 -12.74 -7.71
CA ALA A 240 -5.62 -13.77 -7.50
C ALA A 240 -6.15 -14.93 -6.66
N VAL A 241 -6.82 -14.60 -5.54
CA VAL A 241 -7.39 -15.62 -4.63
C VAL A 241 -8.51 -16.39 -5.34
N ALA A 242 -9.41 -15.68 -6.04
CA ALA A 242 -10.52 -16.30 -6.74
C ALA A 242 -10.05 -17.21 -7.88
N PHE A 243 -9.18 -16.71 -8.76
CA PHE A 243 -8.69 -17.47 -9.91
C PHE A 243 -7.95 -18.75 -9.49
N THR A 244 -7.10 -18.66 -8.47
CA THR A 244 -6.34 -19.83 -8.01
C THR A 244 -7.24 -20.84 -7.28
N ALA A 245 -8.31 -20.40 -6.61
CA ALA A 245 -9.33 -21.28 -6.04
C ALA A 245 -10.13 -22.00 -7.11
N GLU A 246 -10.56 -21.31 -8.19
CA GLU A 246 -11.23 -21.92 -9.36
C GLU A 246 -10.37 -22.98 -10.04
N GLN A 247 -9.03 -22.81 -10.04
CA GLN A 247 -8.05 -23.75 -10.56
C GLN A 247 -7.66 -24.86 -9.56
N ASN A 248 -8.40 -25.02 -8.44
CA ASN A 248 -8.11 -25.97 -7.35
C ASN A 248 -6.68 -25.84 -6.77
N SER A 249 -6.13 -24.65 -6.76
CA SER A 249 -4.76 -24.35 -6.29
C SER A 249 -4.70 -23.06 -5.47
N PRO A 250 -5.49 -22.92 -4.38
CA PRO A 250 -5.65 -21.65 -3.66
C PRO A 250 -4.32 -21.11 -3.07
N GLY A 251 -3.39 -21.98 -2.65
CA GLY A 251 -2.07 -21.59 -2.17
C GLY A 251 -1.21 -20.89 -3.23
N SER A 252 -1.51 -21.06 -4.51
CA SER A 252 -0.75 -20.47 -5.62
C SER A 252 -0.98 -18.96 -5.77
N ALA A 253 -2.05 -18.39 -5.19
CA ALA A 253 -2.26 -16.94 -5.11
C ALA A 253 -1.06 -16.23 -4.50
N THR A 254 -0.45 -16.84 -3.48
CA THR A 254 0.78 -16.39 -2.83
C THR A 254 1.90 -16.09 -3.82
N PHE A 255 2.17 -17.03 -4.75
CA PHE A 255 3.24 -16.87 -5.73
C PHE A 255 2.91 -15.81 -6.78
N ALA A 256 1.65 -15.75 -7.24
CA ALA A 256 1.20 -14.75 -8.20
C ALA A 256 1.36 -13.33 -7.63
N LEU A 257 0.90 -13.09 -6.40
CA LEU A 257 1.02 -11.79 -5.72
C LEU A 257 2.49 -11.42 -5.43
N ALA A 258 3.31 -12.40 -5.01
CA ALA A 258 4.75 -12.17 -4.79
C ALA A 258 5.46 -11.77 -6.09
N LEU A 259 5.11 -12.40 -7.24
CA LEU A 259 5.68 -12.04 -8.52
C LEU A 259 5.19 -10.69 -9.03
N PHE A 260 3.93 -10.31 -8.79
CA PHE A 260 3.44 -8.97 -9.07
C PHE A 260 4.25 -7.90 -8.33
N ALA A 261 4.44 -8.06 -7.02
CA ALA A 261 5.25 -7.16 -6.22
C ALA A 261 6.73 -7.16 -6.64
N THR A 262 7.28 -8.32 -7.01
CA THR A 262 8.66 -8.44 -7.52
C THR A 262 8.82 -7.71 -8.86
N GLY A 263 7.83 -7.77 -9.75
CA GLY A 263 7.80 -7.00 -10.99
C GLY A 263 7.84 -5.50 -10.73
N SER A 264 7.01 -5.03 -9.78
CA SER A 264 6.98 -3.63 -9.33
C SER A 264 8.33 -3.19 -8.76
N ALA A 265 8.90 -3.95 -7.82
CA ALA A 265 10.21 -3.67 -7.23
C ALA A 265 11.32 -3.59 -8.28
N THR A 266 11.37 -4.57 -9.18
CA THR A 266 12.39 -4.65 -10.23
C THR A 266 12.32 -3.45 -11.18
N SER A 267 11.12 -3.12 -11.64
CA SER A 267 10.91 -1.95 -12.51
C SER A 267 11.20 -0.63 -11.81
N GLY A 268 10.86 -0.52 -10.52
CA GLY A 268 11.14 0.65 -9.71
C GLY A 268 12.65 0.91 -9.56
N LEU A 269 13.44 -0.13 -9.31
CA LEU A 269 14.90 -0.03 -9.24
C LEU A 269 15.51 0.39 -10.58
N ILE A 270 15.05 -0.22 -11.69
CA ILE A 270 15.54 0.10 -13.03
C ILE A 270 15.14 1.53 -13.43
N PHE A 271 13.88 1.88 -13.21
CA PHE A 271 13.35 3.21 -13.57
C PHE A 271 13.97 4.32 -12.71
N GLY A 272 14.08 4.10 -11.40
CA GLY A 272 14.68 5.05 -10.46
C GLY A 272 16.17 5.29 -10.68
N SER A 273 16.89 4.31 -11.23
CA SER A 273 18.32 4.46 -11.59
C SER A 273 18.55 5.21 -12.89
N ARG A 274 17.53 5.34 -13.76
CA ARG A 274 17.63 6.03 -15.05
C ARG A 274 17.10 7.44 -14.93
N VAL A 275 17.97 8.43 -14.93
CA VAL A 275 17.56 9.84 -15.02
C VAL A 275 17.05 10.10 -16.44
N GLY A 276 15.73 10.05 -16.62
CA GLY A 276 15.08 10.30 -17.90
C GLY A 276 15.11 11.79 -18.26
N SER A 277 15.47 12.15 -19.50
CA SER A 277 15.41 13.50 -20.04
C SER A 277 13.99 13.95 -20.45
N SER A 278 13.02 13.06 -20.38
CA SER A 278 11.63 13.32 -20.80
C SER A 278 10.83 14.05 -19.73
N ALA A 279 9.91 14.92 -20.14
CA ALA A 279 9.00 15.62 -19.22
C ALA A 279 8.19 14.60 -18.37
N PRO A 280 8.02 14.85 -17.05
CA PRO A 280 7.30 13.94 -16.15
C PRO A 280 5.87 13.63 -16.60
N THR A 281 5.17 14.60 -17.21
CA THR A 281 3.81 14.40 -17.75
C THR A 281 3.78 13.37 -18.87
N ARG A 282 4.81 13.36 -19.76
CA ARG A 282 4.95 12.34 -20.83
C ARG A 282 5.29 10.98 -20.22
N GLN A 283 6.15 10.96 -19.20
CA GLN A 283 6.50 9.70 -18.50
C GLN A 283 5.26 9.09 -17.82
N LEU A 284 4.43 9.91 -17.14
CA LEU A 284 3.19 9.44 -16.51
C LEU A 284 2.22 8.86 -17.55
N PHE A 285 2.02 9.56 -18.67
CA PHE A 285 1.16 9.09 -19.77
C PHE A 285 1.66 7.77 -20.38
N ALA A 286 2.98 7.66 -20.62
CA ALA A 286 3.56 6.43 -21.15
C ALA A 286 3.46 5.27 -20.15
N ALA A 287 3.73 5.50 -18.86
CA ALA A 287 3.67 4.48 -17.83
C ALA A 287 2.25 3.97 -17.59
N THR A 288 1.24 4.87 -17.53
CA THR A 288 -0.17 4.47 -17.42
C THR A 288 -0.67 3.75 -18.68
N GLY A 289 -0.21 4.18 -19.87
CA GLY A 289 -0.50 3.48 -21.13
C GLY A 289 0.09 2.07 -21.16
N THR A 290 1.32 1.91 -20.69
CA THR A 290 1.98 0.59 -20.53
C THR A 290 1.16 -0.29 -19.59
N LEU A 291 0.73 0.23 -18.43
CA LEU A 291 -0.13 -0.52 -17.51
C LEU A 291 -1.41 -1.00 -18.17
N ALA A 292 -2.15 -0.10 -18.83
CA ALA A 292 -3.42 -0.45 -19.47
C ALA A 292 -3.24 -1.58 -20.50
N VAL A 293 -2.15 -1.56 -21.28
CA VAL A 293 -1.82 -2.62 -22.23
C VAL A 293 -1.48 -3.94 -21.53
N LEU A 294 -0.67 -3.88 -20.45
CA LEU A 294 -0.23 -5.06 -19.72
C LEU A 294 -1.32 -5.71 -18.87
N LEU A 295 -2.40 -5.01 -18.56
CA LEU A 295 -3.57 -5.58 -17.88
C LEU A 295 -4.46 -6.40 -18.83
N CYS A 296 -4.50 -6.10 -20.14
CA CYS A 296 -5.36 -6.80 -21.09
C CYS A 296 -5.10 -8.31 -21.17
N PRO A 297 -3.85 -8.82 -21.20
CA PRO A 297 -3.58 -10.25 -21.23
C PRO A 297 -4.13 -11.03 -20.03
N LEU A 298 -4.39 -10.38 -18.87
CA LEU A 298 -4.98 -11.03 -17.72
C LEU A 298 -6.37 -11.62 -18.00
N LEU A 299 -7.12 -11.03 -18.94
CA LEU A 299 -8.42 -11.53 -19.38
C LEU A 299 -8.32 -12.89 -20.12
N LEU A 300 -7.12 -13.25 -20.58
CA LEU A 300 -6.85 -14.48 -21.32
C LEU A 300 -6.14 -15.53 -20.46
N ALA A 301 -5.95 -15.26 -19.16
CA ALA A 301 -5.29 -16.19 -18.26
C ALA A 301 -6.09 -17.49 -18.14
N GLY A 302 -5.55 -18.59 -18.66
CA GLY A 302 -6.20 -19.91 -18.63
C GLY A 302 -5.58 -20.89 -17.62
N SER A 303 -4.49 -20.49 -16.94
CA SER A 303 -3.81 -21.33 -15.96
C SER A 303 -3.02 -20.50 -14.91
N VAL A 304 -2.78 -21.09 -13.76
CA VAL A 304 -2.04 -20.42 -12.68
C VAL A 304 -0.61 -20.00 -13.10
N PRO A 305 0.18 -20.85 -13.79
CA PRO A 305 1.50 -20.42 -14.26
C PRO A 305 1.44 -19.21 -15.22
N MET A 306 0.47 -19.21 -16.13
CA MET A 306 0.26 -18.08 -17.06
C MET A 306 -0.12 -16.81 -16.28
N LEU A 307 -1.06 -16.89 -15.34
CA LEU A 307 -1.44 -15.77 -14.47
C LEU A 307 -0.23 -15.20 -13.73
N THR A 308 0.60 -16.07 -13.16
CA THR A 308 1.78 -15.69 -12.37
C THR A 308 2.79 -14.89 -13.21
N VAL A 309 3.04 -15.31 -14.46
CA VAL A 309 3.89 -14.56 -15.40
C VAL A 309 3.26 -13.22 -15.78
N LEU A 310 1.96 -13.21 -16.07
CA LEU A 310 1.24 -11.98 -16.42
C LEU A 310 1.22 -10.99 -15.24
N TYR A 311 1.13 -11.47 -14.01
CA TYR A 311 1.22 -10.64 -12.81
C TYR A 311 2.59 -9.97 -12.67
N PHE A 312 3.68 -10.72 -12.88
CA PHE A 312 5.02 -10.12 -12.89
C PHE A 312 5.12 -9.01 -13.93
N VAL A 313 4.65 -9.26 -15.15
CA VAL A 313 4.70 -8.29 -16.25
C VAL A 313 3.84 -7.06 -15.96
N ALA A 314 2.60 -7.24 -15.48
CA ALA A 314 1.73 -6.14 -15.08
C ALA A 314 2.32 -5.33 -13.92
N GLY A 315 2.91 -6.01 -12.94
CA GLY A 315 3.61 -5.40 -11.81
C GLY A 315 4.72 -4.44 -12.25
N CYS A 316 5.44 -4.74 -13.33
CA CYS A 316 6.51 -3.87 -13.84
C CYS A 316 6.03 -2.46 -14.24
N ALA A 317 4.74 -2.23 -14.45
CA ALA A 317 4.21 -0.90 -14.77
C ALA A 317 3.88 -0.06 -13.53
N ILE A 318 3.81 -0.65 -12.33
CA ILE A 318 3.31 -0.03 -11.10
C ILE A 318 4.26 1.04 -10.56
N SER A 319 5.49 0.65 -10.20
CA SER A 319 6.47 1.55 -9.59
C SER A 319 6.80 2.78 -10.44
N PRO A 320 6.96 2.68 -11.78
CA PRO A 320 7.17 3.87 -12.60
C PRO A 320 6.06 4.90 -12.46
N ILE A 321 4.78 4.48 -12.41
CA ILE A 321 3.65 5.39 -12.22
C ILE A 321 3.73 6.08 -10.87
N MET A 322 3.99 5.33 -9.79
CA MET A 322 4.09 5.86 -8.42
C MET A 322 5.22 6.88 -8.29
N ILE A 323 6.41 6.57 -8.86
CA ILE A 323 7.59 7.46 -8.84
C ILE A 323 7.29 8.76 -9.58
N VAL A 324 6.75 8.67 -10.81
CA VAL A 324 6.50 9.84 -11.64
C VAL A 324 5.37 10.69 -11.07
N ALA A 325 4.29 10.08 -10.57
CA ALA A 325 3.18 10.82 -9.95
C ALA A 325 3.63 11.60 -8.70
N THR A 326 4.47 10.98 -7.85
CA THR A 326 5.04 11.65 -6.68
C THR A 326 5.97 12.80 -7.11
N SER A 327 6.86 12.56 -8.08
CA SER A 327 7.76 13.58 -8.61
C SER A 327 7.01 14.75 -9.25
N LEU A 328 5.96 14.48 -10.02
CA LEU A 328 5.13 15.51 -10.64
C LEU A 328 4.40 16.34 -9.58
N THR A 329 3.85 15.68 -8.54
CA THR A 329 3.22 16.37 -7.41
C THR A 329 4.21 17.34 -6.74
N GLN A 330 5.47 16.91 -6.52
CA GLN A 330 6.51 17.76 -5.93
C GLN A 330 6.85 18.99 -6.79
N GLN A 331 6.74 18.89 -8.11
CA GLN A 331 7.06 19.99 -9.03
C GLN A 331 5.94 21.01 -9.18
N ILE A 332 4.67 20.61 -9.07
CA ILE A 332 3.52 21.49 -9.33
C ILE A 332 2.97 22.16 -8.07
N VAL A 333 3.31 21.62 -6.88
CA VAL A 333 2.75 22.08 -5.62
C VAL A 333 3.75 22.95 -4.87
N PRO A 334 3.32 24.09 -4.29
CA PRO A 334 4.17 24.91 -3.44
C PRO A 334 4.73 24.11 -2.25
N PRO A 335 5.98 24.39 -1.79
CA PRO A 335 6.63 23.61 -0.73
C PRO A 335 5.85 23.55 0.59
N ASP A 336 5.11 24.60 0.94
CA ASP A 336 4.28 24.72 2.13
C ASP A 336 3.04 23.79 2.11
N ARG A 337 2.69 23.24 0.94
CA ARG A 337 1.53 22.35 0.73
C ARG A 337 1.89 20.96 0.24
N LEU A 338 3.17 20.67 0.13
CA LEU A 338 3.65 19.42 -0.43
C LEU A 338 3.18 18.22 0.39
N THR A 339 3.25 18.31 1.72
CA THR A 339 2.82 17.22 2.62
C THR A 339 1.34 16.90 2.46
N GLU A 340 0.49 17.94 2.38
CA GLU A 340 -0.95 17.75 2.16
C GLU A 340 -1.22 17.08 0.82
N SER A 341 -0.54 17.49 -0.24
CA SER A 341 -0.71 16.95 -1.59
C SER A 341 -0.27 15.48 -1.69
N ILE A 342 0.86 15.12 -1.07
CA ILE A 342 1.30 13.73 -0.98
C ILE A 342 0.30 12.89 -0.18
N THR A 343 -0.26 13.45 0.89
CA THR A 343 -1.29 12.73 1.67
C THR A 343 -2.51 12.43 0.82
N TRP A 344 -2.98 13.36 -0.01
CA TRP A 344 -4.10 13.12 -0.93
C TRP A 344 -3.79 12.06 -2.00
N THR A 345 -2.56 12.03 -2.53
CA THR A 345 -2.18 11.00 -3.51
C THR A 345 -2.15 9.60 -2.89
N VAL A 346 -1.62 9.48 -1.67
CA VAL A 346 -1.61 8.21 -0.92
C VAL A 346 -3.02 7.78 -0.51
N ALA A 347 -3.84 8.71 -0.02
CA ALA A 347 -5.24 8.44 0.32
C ALA A 347 -6.03 7.98 -0.91
N GLY A 348 -5.73 8.56 -2.09
CA GLY A 348 -6.31 8.14 -3.36
C GLY A 348 -6.08 6.66 -3.66
N VAL A 349 -4.86 6.15 -3.43
CA VAL A 349 -4.58 4.70 -3.58
C VAL A 349 -5.46 3.88 -2.63
N GLY A 350 -5.57 4.26 -1.35
CA GLY A 350 -6.40 3.56 -0.37
C GLY A 350 -7.88 3.51 -0.76
N VAL A 351 -8.43 4.64 -1.21
CA VAL A 351 -9.82 4.72 -1.73
C VAL A 351 -9.99 3.81 -2.96
N GLY A 352 -8.99 3.80 -3.84
CA GLY A 352 -8.97 2.93 -5.02
C GLY A 352 -8.96 1.45 -4.65
N VAL A 353 -8.10 1.03 -3.72
CA VAL A 353 -8.05 -0.36 -3.23
C VAL A 353 -9.42 -0.78 -2.69
N ALA A 354 -10.02 0.07 -1.86
CA ALA A 354 -11.35 -0.19 -1.32
C ALA A 354 -12.40 -0.38 -2.43
N ALA A 355 -12.44 0.53 -3.41
CA ALA A 355 -13.38 0.46 -4.53
C ALA A 355 -13.12 -0.79 -5.40
N GLY A 356 -11.85 -1.06 -5.71
CA GLY A 356 -11.43 -2.21 -6.52
C GLY A 356 -11.82 -3.54 -5.89
N SER A 357 -11.47 -3.74 -4.61
CA SER A 357 -11.79 -4.97 -3.87
C SER A 357 -13.31 -5.21 -3.77
N ALA A 358 -14.09 -4.15 -3.48
CA ALA A 358 -15.54 -4.27 -3.38
C ALA A 358 -16.19 -4.57 -4.74
N LEU A 359 -15.77 -3.87 -5.80
CA LEU A 359 -16.34 -4.04 -7.14
C LEU A 359 -16.00 -5.41 -7.72
N VAL A 360 -14.72 -5.80 -7.66
CA VAL A 360 -14.29 -7.07 -8.24
C VAL A 360 -14.89 -8.27 -7.49
N GLY A 361 -15.04 -8.21 -6.17
CA GLY A 361 -15.71 -9.27 -5.41
C GLY A 361 -17.13 -9.52 -5.89
N GLN A 362 -17.89 -8.43 -6.14
CA GLN A 362 -19.26 -8.55 -6.69
C GLN A 362 -19.30 -9.07 -8.12
N VAL A 363 -18.30 -8.71 -8.94
CA VAL A 363 -18.21 -9.22 -10.33
C VAL A 363 -17.91 -10.71 -10.31
N ILE A 364 -16.92 -11.13 -9.53
CA ILE A 364 -16.49 -12.54 -9.43
C ILE A 364 -17.63 -13.43 -8.95
N ASP A 365 -18.35 -13.03 -7.89
CA ASP A 365 -19.47 -13.82 -7.36
C ASP A 365 -20.64 -14.00 -8.35
N ARG A 366 -20.74 -13.12 -9.38
CA ARG A 366 -21.77 -13.20 -10.40
C ARG A 366 -21.32 -13.88 -11.71
N THR A 367 -19.99 -13.97 -11.91
CA THR A 367 -19.40 -14.46 -13.16
C THR A 367 -18.25 -15.44 -12.87
N ASP A 368 -17.00 -14.98 -12.96
CA ASP A 368 -15.77 -15.72 -12.73
C ASP A 368 -14.60 -14.75 -12.46
N ALA A 369 -13.47 -15.29 -11.99
CA ALA A 369 -12.28 -14.50 -11.70
C ALA A 369 -11.68 -13.82 -12.94
N GLY A 370 -11.74 -14.46 -14.11
CA GLY A 370 -11.24 -13.92 -15.38
C GLY A 370 -11.97 -12.64 -15.77
N THR A 371 -13.30 -12.64 -15.64
CA THR A 371 -14.17 -11.47 -15.88
C THR A 371 -13.85 -10.34 -14.88
N GLY A 372 -13.45 -10.66 -13.66
CA GLY A 372 -13.03 -9.67 -12.64
C GLY A 372 -11.92 -8.74 -13.13
N TYR A 373 -11.02 -9.20 -13.99
CA TYR A 373 -9.94 -8.35 -14.54
C TYR A 373 -10.43 -7.22 -15.44
N LEU A 374 -11.68 -7.25 -15.95
CA LEU A 374 -12.27 -6.12 -16.68
C LEU A 374 -12.28 -4.84 -15.82
N VAL A 375 -12.46 -4.96 -14.51
CA VAL A 375 -12.44 -3.82 -13.61
C VAL A 375 -11.04 -3.20 -13.58
N ALA A 376 -9.97 -4.01 -13.57
CA ALA A 376 -8.59 -3.53 -13.65
C ALA A 376 -8.29 -2.85 -14.99
N VAL A 377 -8.71 -3.44 -16.12
CA VAL A 377 -8.53 -2.88 -17.45
C VAL A 377 -9.26 -1.54 -17.59
N ALA A 378 -10.52 -1.47 -17.16
CA ALA A 378 -11.30 -0.22 -17.16
C ALA A 378 -10.59 0.87 -16.33
N SER A 379 -10.04 0.50 -15.18
CA SER A 379 -9.29 1.42 -14.32
C SER A 379 -7.97 1.86 -14.95
N GLY A 380 -7.25 0.95 -15.62
CA GLY A 380 -6.07 1.29 -16.42
C GLY A 380 -6.37 2.31 -17.52
N ILE A 381 -7.48 2.15 -18.24
CA ILE A 381 -7.95 3.11 -19.25
C ILE A 381 -8.27 4.47 -18.63
N LEU A 382 -8.92 4.49 -17.46
CA LEU A 382 -9.18 5.73 -16.73
C LEU A 382 -7.85 6.44 -16.35
N ALA A 383 -6.86 5.70 -15.88
CA ALA A 383 -5.55 6.25 -15.55
C ALA A 383 -4.87 6.88 -16.78
N VAL A 384 -4.89 6.21 -17.93
CA VAL A 384 -4.34 6.74 -19.22
C VAL A 384 -5.05 8.00 -19.64
N THR A 385 -6.38 8.02 -19.61
CA THR A 385 -7.16 9.20 -20.03
C THR A 385 -6.88 10.41 -19.17
N CYS A 386 -6.78 10.23 -17.85
CA CYS A 386 -6.42 11.30 -16.92
C CYS A 386 -4.98 11.79 -17.14
N ALA A 387 -4.02 10.88 -17.28
CA ALA A 387 -2.62 11.21 -17.55
C ALA A 387 -2.44 11.91 -18.91
N GLY A 388 -3.21 11.49 -19.92
CA GLY A 388 -3.27 12.14 -21.25
C GLY A 388 -3.78 13.58 -21.15
N GLY A 389 -4.82 13.82 -20.35
CA GLY A 389 -5.33 15.17 -20.10
C GLY A 389 -4.29 16.10 -19.45
N ILE A 390 -3.49 15.58 -18.51
CA ILE A 390 -2.36 16.30 -17.89
C ILE A 390 -1.31 16.63 -18.96
N HIS A 391 -0.95 15.66 -19.80
CA HIS A 391 0.08 15.81 -20.82
C HIS A 391 -0.30 16.84 -21.89
N VAL A 392 -1.56 16.84 -22.35
CA VAL A 392 -2.05 17.80 -23.34
C VAL A 392 -2.06 19.21 -22.78
N ARG A 393 -2.54 19.41 -21.53
CA ARG A 393 -2.54 20.74 -20.90
C ARG A 393 -1.12 21.30 -20.76
N ALA A 394 -0.16 20.48 -20.32
CA ALA A 394 1.24 20.90 -20.17
C ALA A 394 1.96 21.22 -21.51
N ARG A 395 1.35 20.94 -22.67
CA ARG A 395 1.84 21.34 -23.98
C ARG A 395 1.23 22.63 -24.49
N LEU A 396 0.11 23.05 -23.91
CA LEU A 396 -0.62 24.24 -24.30
C LEU A 396 -0.22 25.46 -23.46
N GLU A 397 0.38 25.23 -22.30
CA GLU A 397 1.03 26.23 -21.43
C GLU A 397 2.51 26.40 -21.80
#